data_fddf8dc6b695f6375b709bd450de0c90
#
_entry.id   fddf8dc6b695f6375b709bd450de0c90
#
_cell.length_a   1.000
_cell.length_b   1.000
_cell.length_c   1.000
_cell.angle_alpha   90.00
_cell.angle_beta   90.00
_cell.angle_gamma   90.00
#
_symmetry.space_group_name_H-M   'P 1'
#
loop_
_entity.id
_entity.type
_entity.pdbx_description
1 polymer ?
#
loop_
_entity_poly.entity_id
_entity_poly.type
_entity_poly.pdbx_seq_one_letter_code
_entity_poly.pdbx_strand_id
1 'polypeptide(L)'
;MNKRLLLIPLFLIIVVLTIINYRTPFLRQDGGGWSVGYGSSTGFPEKMIIDPKAVYSIENLKAQNDSTVFLADPFFVKERDTFYLFFEHKKTKNEADISLLTSVDGKNYQYRGTVLTQKFHLSYPQVFKYKN
;
A
#
# COMPACT_ATOMS: atom_id res chain seq x y z
N MET A 1 -25.36 26.26 38.11
CA MET A 1 -24.18 26.29 37.23
C MET A 1 -24.63 26.39 35.78
N ASN A 2 -24.26 27.45 35.10
CA ASN A 2 -24.82 27.81 33.80
C ASN A 2 -24.31 26.83 32.73
N LYS A 3 -25.17 25.97 32.14
CA LYS A 3 -24.80 24.94 31.17
C LYS A 3 -24.00 25.50 29.97
N ARG A 4 -24.23 26.76 29.61
CA ARG A 4 -23.50 27.45 28.54
C ARG A 4 -22.05 27.71 28.87
N LEU A 5 -21.69 27.87 30.17
CA LEU A 5 -20.32 28.10 30.60
C LEU A 5 -19.45 26.82 30.48
N LEU A 6 -20.05 25.62 30.53
CA LEU A 6 -19.41 24.33 30.36
C LEU A 6 -19.14 23.97 28.89
N LEU A 7 -19.91 24.52 27.96
CA LEU A 7 -19.80 24.22 26.52
C LEU A 7 -18.54 24.84 25.91
N ILE A 8 -18.08 26.00 26.39
CA ILE A 8 -16.90 26.69 25.86
C ILE A 8 -15.63 25.88 26.11
N PRO A 9 -15.31 25.45 27.36
CA PRO A 9 -14.12 24.65 27.59
C PRO A 9 -14.19 23.28 26.90
N LEU A 10 -15.35 22.65 26.81
CA LEU A 10 -15.52 21.40 26.10
C LEU A 10 -15.22 21.57 24.59
N PHE A 11 -15.70 22.64 23.98
CA PHE A 11 -15.40 22.95 22.58
C PHE A 11 -13.88 23.16 22.36
N LEU A 12 -13.23 23.92 23.25
CA LEU A 12 -11.79 24.14 23.16
C LEU A 12 -10.99 22.83 23.28
N ILE A 13 -11.40 21.94 24.19
CA ILE A 13 -10.77 20.62 24.34
C ILE A 13 -10.91 19.82 23.03
N ILE A 14 -12.09 19.78 22.43
CA ILE A 14 -12.32 19.08 21.16
C ILE A 14 -11.43 19.65 20.06
N VAL A 15 -11.33 20.97 19.93
CA VAL A 15 -10.45 21.61 18.94
C VAL A 15 -8.99 21.24 19.16
N VAL A 16 -8.52 21.30 20.41
CA VAL A 16 -7.12 20.92 20.75
C VAL A 16 -6.85 19.46 20.42
N LEU A 17 -7.74 18.54 20.81
CA LEU A 17 -7.63 17.13 20.50
C LEU A 17 -7.64 16.85 18.99
N THR A 18 -8.45 17.58 18.24
CA THR A 18 -8.49 17.48 16.78
C THR A 18 -7.15 17.92 16.16
N ILE A 19 -6.57 19.03 16.62
CA ILE A 19 -5.28 19.51 16.15
C ILE A 19 -4.16 18.50 16.50
N ILE A 20 -4.17 17.96 17.72
CA ILE A 20 -3.21 16.95 18.15
C ILE A 20 -3.37 15.69 17.28
N ASN A 21 -4.58 15.22 17.06
CA ASN A 21 -4.84 14.04 16.25
C ASN A 21 -4.43 14.24 14.78
N TYR A 22 -4.48 15.46 14.26
CA TYR A 22 -4.01 15.75 12.90
C TYR A 22 -2.47 15.60 12.78
N ARG A 23 -1.71 15.95 13.84
CA ARG A 23 -0.25 15.86 13.84
C ARG A 23 0.27 14.49 14.27
N THR A 24 -0.37 13.89 15.25
CA THR A 24 -0.04 12.56 15.81
C THR A 24 -1.34 11.78 15.97
N PRO A 25 -1.79 11.06 14.91
CA PRO A 25 -3.07 10.38 14.92
C PRO A 25 -3.15 9.35 16.05
N PHE A 26 -4.04 9.57 17.01
CA PHE A 26 -4.36 8.64 18.09
C PHE A 26 -5.75 8.00 17.92
N LEU A 27 -6.62 8.60 17.10
CA LEU A 27 -7.81 7.94 16.59
C LEU A 27 -7.40 7.20 15.33
N ARG A 28 -7.48 5.89 15.35
CA ARG A 28 -7.23 5.04 14.20
C ARG A 28 -8.32 5.32 13.17
N GLN A 29 -8.00 6.00 12.08
CA GLN A 29 -8.73 5.78 10.85
C GLN A 29 -8.29 4.40 10.36
N ASP A 30 -9.25 3.52 10.10
CA ASP A 30 -8.97 2.37 9.27
C ASP A 30 -8.48 2.94 7.94
N GLY A 31 -7.17 2.88 7.75
CA GLY A 31 -6.53 3.40 6.56
C GLY A 31 -7.18 2.75 5.35
N GLY A 32 -7.55 3.55 4.37
CA GLY A 32 -7.91 3.04 3.06
C GLY A 32 -6.85 2.04 2.61
N GLY A 33 -7.22 1.10 1.76
CA GLY A 33 -6.36 0.00 1.36
C GLY A 33 -4.97 0.46 0.94
N TRP A 34 -3.97 -0.28 1.36
CA TRP A 34 -2.58 -0.03 1.01
C TRP A 34 -2.38 -0.25 -0.48
N SER A 35 -1.47 0.52 -1.06
CA SER A 35 -1.11 0.48 -2.48
C SER A 35 0.40 0.43 -2.63
N VAL A 36 0.89 -0.02 -3.77
CA VAL A 36 2.32 -0.06 -4.09
C VAL A 36 2.69 1.17 -4.89
N GLY A 37 3.55 2.02 -4.32
CA GLY A 37 4.18 3.13 -5.02
C GLY A 37 5.59 2.76 -5.48
N TYR A 38 6.06 3.35 -6.56
CA TYR A 38 7.41 3.18 -7.05
C TYR A 38 8.03 4.52 -7.48
N GLY A 39 9.35 4.56 -7.46
CA GLY A 39 10.13 5.71 -7.89
C GLY A 39 11.47 5.24 -8.45
N SER A 40 12.20 6.16 -9.08
CA SER A 40 13.58 5.93 -9.54
C SER A 40 14.54 6.87 -8.84
N SER A 41 15.75 6.40 -8.58
CA SER A 41 16.85 7.20 -8.04
C SER A 41 18.13 6.88 -8.82
N THR A 42 19.00 7.89 -8.97
CA THR A 42 20.32 7.74 -9.62
C THR A 42 21.40 7.24 -8.66
N GLY A 43 21.05 7.03 -7.39
CA GLY A 43 21.95 6.55 -6.34
C GLY A 43 21.17 6.10 -5.13
N PHE A 44 21.83 6.00 -3.98
CA PHE A 44 21.17 5.68 -2.72
C PHE A 44 20.16 6.79 -2.39
N PRO A 45 18.86 6.50 -2.24
CA PRO A 45 17.85 7.55 -2.06
C PRO A 45 17.92 8.11 -0.64
N GLU A 46 18.49 9.29 -0.48
CA GLU A 46 18.37 10.06 0.79
C GLU A 46 16.96 10.63 0.99
N LYS A 47 16.27 10.93 -0.13
CA LYS A 47 14.86 11.33 -0.15
C LYS A 47 14.19 10.68 -1.34
N MET A 48 13.21 9.84 -1.06
CA MET A 48 12.31 9.34 -2.09
C MET A 48 11.08 10.24 -2.20
N ILE A 49 10.90 10.87 -3.37
CA ILE A 49 9.64 11.51 -3.74
C ILE A 49 8.90 10.50 -4.62
N ILE A 50 7.82 9.95 -4.08
CA ILE A 50 6.95 9.05 -4.85
C ILE A 50 6.07 9.93 -5.73
N ASP A 51 6.11 9.72 -7.05
CA ASP A 51 5.15 10.32 -7.96
C ASP A 51 3.75 9.73 -7.66
N PRO A 52 2.75 10.56 -7.34
CA PRO A 52 1.38 10.09 -7.11
C PRO A 52 0.78 9.30 -8.28
N LYS A 53 1.31 9.48 -9.49
CA LYS A 53 0.91 8.73 -10.70
C LYS A 53 1.63 7.39 -10.81
N ALA A 54 2.73 7.21 -10.09
CA ALA A 54 3.52 5.99 -10.07
C ALA A 54 3.05 5.07 -8.94
N VAL A 55 1.75 4.77 -8.90
CA VAL A 55 1.14 3.94 -7.87
C VAL A 55 0.27 2.89 -8.55
N TYR A 56 0.44 1.64 -8.14
CA TYR A 56 -0.48 0.57 -8.47
C TYR A 56 -1.43 0.37 -7.28
N SER A 57 -2.69 0.71 -7.48
CA SER A 57 -3.69 0.80 -6.42
C SER A 57 -4.70 -0.35 -6.46
N ILE A 58 -5.54 -0.40 -5.43
CA ILE A 58 -6.68 -1.31 -5.35
C ILE A 58 -7.60 -1.12 -6.54
N GLU A 59 -7.82 0.11 -7.00
CA GLU A 59 -8.71 0.45 -8.10
C GLU A 59 -8.24 -0.18 -9.41
N ASN A 60 -6.92 -0.26 -9.61
CA ASN A 60 -6.35 -0.94 -10.78
C ASN A 60 -6.69 -2.44 -10.81
N LEU A 61 -6.77 -3.08 -9.65
CA LEU A 61 -7.16 -4.49 -9.54
C LEU A 61 -8.67 -4.68 -9.55
N LYS A 62 -9.44 -3.82 -8.92
CA LYS A 62 -10.92 -3.87 -8.92
C LYS A 62 -11.49 -3.77 -10.33
N ALA A 63 -10.85 -3.01 -11.22
CA ALA A 63 -11.23 -2.95 -12.63
C ALA A 63 -11.15 -4.32 -13.35
N GLN A 64 -10.47 -5.31 -12.75
CA GLN A 64 -10.33 -6.67 -13.24
C GLN A 64 -11.23 -7.68 -12.49
N ASN A 65 -12.31 -7.21 -11.84
CA ASN A 65 -13.23 -8.00 -11.02
C ASN A 65 -12.59 -8.69 -9.80
N ASP A 66 -11.55 -8.11 -9.23
CA ASP A 66 -10.90 -8.66 -8.04
C ASP A 66 -11.44 -8.03 -6.75
N SER A 67 -11.65 -8.86 -5.74
CA SER A 67 -12.14 -8.46 -4.41
C SER A 67 -10.99 -7.97 -3.50
N THR A 68 -10.08 -7.20 -4.05
CA THR A 68 -8.88 -6.72 -3.37
C THR A 68 -9.20 -5.83 -2.17
N VAL A 69 -8.53 -6.08 -1.06
CA VAL A 69 -8.59 -5.28 0.17
C VAL A 69 -7.37 -4.38 0.28
N PHE A 70 -6.17 -4.93 0.03
CA PHE A 70 -4.93 -4.17 0.00
C PHE A 70 -3.84 -4.87 -0.83
N LEU A 71 -2.81 -4.07 -1.19
CA LEU A 71 -1.55 -4.50 -1.77
C LEU A 71 -0.44 -4.03 -0.84
N ALA A 72 0.47 -4.91 -0.46
CA ALA A 72 1.57 -4.59 0.46
C ALA A 72 2.87 -5.31 0.10
N ASP A 73 3.93 -5.03 0.83
CA ASP A 73 5.22 -5.71 0.84
C ASP A 73 5.80 -5.95 -0.57
N PRO A 74 5.98 -4.91 -1.39
CA PRO A 74 6.48 -5.08 -2.75
C PRO A 74 7.94 -5.51 -2.75
N PHE A 75 8.24 -6.49 -3.58
CA PHE A 75 9.60 -6.91 -3.89
C PHE A 75 9.76 -7.03 -5.40
N PHE A 76 10.82 -6.48 -5.96
CA PHE A 76 11.03 -6.54 -7.40
C PHE A 76 12.38 -7.11 -7.79
N VAL A 77 12.40 -7.73 -8.97
CA VAL A 77 13.63 -8.13 -9.67
C VAL A 77 13.54 -7.68 -11.11
N LYS A 78 14.69 -7.36 -11.71
CA LYS A 78 14.78 -7.11 -13.14
C LYS A 78 15.50 -8.28 -13.77
N GLU A 79 14.89 -8.91 -14.76
CA GLU A 79 15.51 -9.95 -15.59
C GLU A 79 15.40 -9.52 -17.05
N ARG A 80 16.57 -9.35 -17.71
CA ARG A 80 16.67 -8.76 -19.05
C ARG A 80 15.95 -7.41 -19.13
N ASP A 81 14.96 -7.27 -20.00
CA ASP A 81 14.21 -6.04 -20.22
C ASP A 81 12.87 -5.99 -19.47
N THR A 82 12.65 -6.92 -18.54
CA THR A 82 11.39 -7.01 -17.80
C THR A 82 11.60 -6.82 -16.31
N PHE A 83 10.79 -5.94 -15.72
CA PHE A 83 10.64 -5.77 -14.28
C PHE A 83 9.51 -6.68 -13.81
N TYR A 84 9.79 -7.46 -12.80
CA TYR A 84 8.83 -8.32 -12.10
C TYR A 84 8.66 -7.77 -10.71
N LEU A 85 7.43 -7.41 -10.33
CA LEU A 85 7.11 -6.90 -9.01
C LEU A 85 6.14 -7.86 -8.34
N PHE A 86 6.61 -8.53 -7.30
CA PHE A 86 5.82 -9.41 -6.46
C PHE A 86 5.29 -8.62 -5.27
N PHE A 87 4.07 -8.91 -4.83
CA PHE A 87 3.45 -8.19 -3.74
C PHE A 87 2.46 -9.07 -2.99
N GLU A 88 2.27 -8.75 -1.72
CA GLU A 88 1.21 -9.31 -0.91
C GLU A 88 -0.13 -8.79 -1.42
N HIS A 89 -1.05 -9.70 -1.71
CA HIS A 89 -2.36 -9.41 -2.25
C HIS A 89 -3.44 -9.98 -1.35
N LYS A 90 -4.07 -9.15 -0.54
CA LYS A 90 -5.18 -9.50 0.34
C LYS A 90 -6.52 -9.35 -0.36
N LYS A 91 -7.30 -10.43 -0.36
CA LYS A 91 -8.67 -10.48 -0.87
C LYS A 91 -9.68 -10.62 0.27
N THR A 92 -10.93 -10.23 0.06
CA THR A 92 -11.95 -10.17 1.12
C THR A 92 -12.23 -11.50 1.81
N LYS A 93 -12.14 -12.62 1.10
CA LYS A 93 -12.56 -13.94 1.61
C LYS A 93 -11.41 -14.91 1.87
N ASN A 94 -10.21 -14.59 1.41
CA ASN A 94 -9.08 -15.51 1.47
C ASN A 94 -7.97 -14.94 2.34
N GLU A 95 -7.01 -15.77 2.71
CA GLU A 95 -5.73 -15.33 3.21
C GLU A 95 -5.00 -14.50 2.13
N ALA A 96 -3.96 -13.76 2.50
CA ALA A 96 -3.19 -13.04 1.49
C ALA A 96 -2.36 -14.03 0.66
N ASP A 97 -2.37 -13.79 -0.64
CA ASP A 97 -1.60 -14.49 -1.66
C ASP A 97 -0.40 -13.65 -2.10
N ILE A 98 0.54 -14.21 -2.86
CA ILE A 98 1.52 -13.45 -3.60
C ILE A 98 1.08 -13.32 -5.05
N SER A 99 1.01 -12.07 -5.51
CA SER A 99 0.64 -11.72 -6.88
C SER A 99 1.80 -11.04 -7.61
N LEU A 100 1.69 -10.97 -8.93
CA LEU A 100 2.74 -10.49 -9.83
C LEU A 100 2.23 -9.35 -10.71
N LEU A 101 3.04 -8.31 -10.80
CA LEU A 101 3.00 -7.27 -11.83
C LEU A 101 4.25 -7.36 -12.70
N THR A 102 4.13 -7.06 -13.99
CA THR A 102 5.29 -6.94 -14.88
C THR A 102 5.29 -5.61 -15.62
N SER A 103 6.50 -5.13 -15.93
CA SER A 103 6.69 -3.91 -16.71
C SER A 103 7.95 -4.05 -17.57
N VAL A 104 7.97 -3.41 -18.74
CA VAL A 104 9.17 -3.30 -19.59
C VAL A 104 9.91 -1.97 -19.39
N ASP A 105 9.25 -0.98 -18.80
CA ASP A 105 9.80 0.37 -18.60
C ASP A 105 9.99 0.74 -17.11
N GLY A 106 9.56 -0.17 -16.19
CA GLY A 106 9.60 0.07 -14.74
C GLY A 106 8.59 1.13 -14.26
N LYS A 107 7.65 1.54 -15.11
CA LYS A 107 6.65 2.57 -14.81
C LYS A 107 5.23 2.09 -15.05
N ASN A 108 5.01 1.45 -16.19
CA ASN A 108 3.69 0.95 -16.56
C ASN A 108 3.61 -0.54 -16.25
N TYR A 109 2.97 -0.88 -15.15
CA TYR A 109 2.84 -2.26 -14.68
C TYR A 109 1.53 -2.89 -15.13
N GLN A 110 1.61 -4.17 -15.50
CA GLN A 110 0.47 -5.01 -15.87
C GLN A 110 0.32 -6.14 -14.87
N TYR A 111 -0.88 -6.34 -14.37
CA TYR A 111 -1.20 -7.45 -13.48
C TYR A 111 -1.16 -8.78 -14.22
N ARG A 112 -0.47 -9.76 -13.64
CA ARG A 112 -0.31 -11.10 -14.20
C ARG A 112 -1.04 -12.20 -13.43
N GLY A 113 -1.65 -11.84 -12.31
CA GLY A 113 -2.38 -12.78 -11.48
C GLY A 113 -1.65 -13.16 -10.20
N THR A 114 -2.27 -14.06 -9.46
CA THR A 114 -1.69 -14.69 -8.28
C THR A 114 -0.70 -15.76 -8.72
N VAL A 115 0.52 -15.73 -8.14
CA VAL A 115 1.61 -16.66 -8.48
C VAL A 115 1.89 -17.66 -7.36
N LEU A 116 1.46 -17.37 -6.12
CA LEU A 116 1.61 -18.28 -5.00
C LEU A 116 0.41 -18.13 -4.06
N THR A 117 -0.24 -19.24 -3.77
CA THR A 117 -1.36 -19.36 -2.81
C THR A 117 -1.06 -20.45 -1.81
N GLN A 118 -1.38 -20.21 -0.53
CA GLN A 118 -1.30 -21.19 0.55
C GLN A 118 -2.58 -21.15 1.41
N LYS A 119 -2.70 -22.12 2.32
CA LYS A 119 -3.80 -22.14 3.30
C LYS A 119 -3.60 -21.16 4.47
N PHE A 120 -2.50 -20.43 4.46
CA PHE A 120 -2.13 -19.43 5.47
C PHE A 120 -1.73 -18.12 4.78
N HIS A 121 -1.71 -17.06 5.54
CA HIS A 121 -1.39 -15.72 5.08
C HIS A 121 0.06 -15.64 4.57
N LEU A 122 0.23 -15.18 3.32
CA LEU A 122 1.52 -14.95 2.69
C LEU A 122 1.84 -13.45 2.67
N SER A 123 3.04 -13.08 3.10
CA SER A 123 3.58 -11.72 3.05
C SER A 123 5.08 -11.72 2.78
N TYR A 124 5.67 -10.55 2.55
CA TYR A 124 7.12 -10.36 2.34
C TYR A 124 7.73 -11.29 1.29
N PRO A 125 7.32 -11.22 0.02
CA PRO A 125 7.81 -12.12 -1.04
C PRO A 125 9.26 -11.82 -1.40
N GLN A 126 10.20 -12.44 -0.69
CA GLN A 126 11.62 -12.36 -1.05
C GLN A 126 11.89 -13.21 -2.29
N VAL A 127 12.31 -12.56 -3.37
CA VAL A 127 12.57 -13.21 -4.65
C VAL A 127 14.06 -13.08 -5.02
N PHE A 128 14.67 -14.18 -5.38
CA PHE A 128 16.05 -14.20 -5.82
C PHE A 128 16.24 -15.24 -6.93
N LYS A 129 17.20 -15.00 -7.80
CA LYS A 129 17.57 -15.94 -8.85
C LYS A 129 18.40 -17.07 -8.25
N TYR A 130 17.98 -18.30 -8.45
CA TYR A 130 18.70 -19.51 -8.02
C TYR A 130 19.12 -20.34 -9.22
N LYS A 131 20.44 -20.42 -9.45
CA LYS A 131 21.06 -21.05 -10.61
C LYS A 131 20.61 -20.48 -11.97
N ASN A 132 21.52 -20.46 -12.93
CA ASN A 132 21.20 -20.08 -14.32
C ASN A 132 20.54 -21.22 -15.06
#